data_279358fc0eabed9dd903a907222ddded
#
_entry.id   279358fc0eabed9dd903a907222ddded
#
_cell.length_a   1.000
_cell.length_b   1.000
_cell.length_c   1.000
_cell.angle_alpha   90.00
_cell.angle_beta   90.00
_cell.angle_gamma   90.00
#
_symmetry.space_group_name_H-M   'P 1'
#
loop_
_entity.id
_entity.type
_entity.pdbx_description
1 polymer ?
#
loop_
_entity_poly.entity_id
_entity_poly.type
_entity_poly.pdbx_seq_one_letter_code
_entity_poly.pdbx_strand_id
1 'polypeptide(L)'
;TNWNILSAKLDEISRHGDVGISVQSPTGEVWSRQGDIQFPAASIAKIPIMITVYRMIDQNRLALDNEYVLQNIDKSNGSGVLRHMHTGIVLTLSDLIFLMISISDNTATNILIRKVGMDLISATMKELRMGSSNLSRYFVGRLAIEGEQENCATPNDYVRVLDSIVSGEAASASSCQAMLATLSLQQNRNRIGRYVPTEPDFRWGSKTGTNPGITNDVGFVTSPLGTMRIAILCRGMGSETVGEQLIADSTLAAMQSTGMIAC
;
A
#
# COMPACT_ATOMS: atom_id res chain seq x y z
N THR A 1 -12.19 -13.81 -17.53
CA THR A 1 -11.21 -14.02 -16.44
C THR A 1 -11.02 -15.51 -16.22
N ASN A 2 -9.77 -15.99 -16.12
CA ASN A 2 -9.44 -17.39 -15.84
C ASN A 2 -8.60 -17.49 -14.56
N TRP A 3 -9.25 -17.50 -13.41
CA TRP A 3 -8.60 -17.56 -12.11
C TRP A 3 -7.83 -18.85 -11.80
N ASN A 4 -7.97 -19.90 -12.63
CA ASN A 4 -7.22 -21.15 -12.46
C ASN A 4 -5.70 -20.94 -12.62
N ILE A 5 -5.28 -19.96 -13.44
CA ILE A 5 -3.85 -19.63 -13.63
C ILE A 5 -3.26 -19.12 -12.32
N LEU A 6 -3.92 -18.13 -11.71
CA LEU A 6 -3.49 -17.57 -10.42
C LEU A 6 -3.58 -18.62 -9.30
N SER A 7 -4.65 -19.40 -9.25
CA SER A 7 -4.83 -20.45 -8.24
C SER A 7 -3.70 -21.49 -8.31
N ALA A 8 -3.37 -21.99 -9.51
CA ALA A 8 -2.30 -22.95 -9.71
C ALA A 8 -0.93 -22.38 -9.29
N LYS A 9 -0.65 -21.12 -9.64
CA LYS A 9 0.58 -20.44 -9.23
C LYS A 9 0.67 -20.34 -7.70
N LEU A 10 -0.41 -19.99 -7.02
CA LEU A 10 -0.42 -19.90 -5.55
C LEU A 10 -0.24 -21.27 -4.88
N ASP A 11 -0.74 -22.36 -5.46
CA ASP A 11 -0.51 -23.72 -4.95
C ASP A 11 0.98 -24.11 -5.01
N GLU A 12 1.68 -23.63 -6.04
CA GLU A 12 3.11 -23.83 -6.21
C GLU A 12 3.92 -23.03 -5.16
N ILE A 13 3.60 -21.75 -4.96
CA ILE A 13 4.43 -20.81 -4.19
C ILE A 13 4.09 -20.73 -2.70
N SER A 14 2.89 -21.15 -2.27
CA SER A 14 2.45 -21.11 -0.85
C SER A 14 3.28 -22.00 0.09
N ARG A 15 4.20 -22.80 -0.45
CA ARG A 15 5.14 -23.61 0.34
C ARG A 15 6.19 -22.79 1.09
N HIS A 16 6.34 -21.51 0.75
CA HIS A 16 7.38 -20.62 1.30
C HIS A 16 6.91 -19.78 2.48
N GLY A 17 5.63 -19.83 2.83
CA GLY A 17 5.02 -19.09 3.93
C GLY A 17 3.52 -18.87 3.72
N ASP A 18 2.88 -18.19 4.66
CA ASP A 18 1.47 -17.82 4.55
C ASP A 18 1.28 -16.66 3.56
N VAL A 19 0.35 -16.82 2.63
CA VAL A 19 0.03 -15.83 1.59
C VAL A 19 -1.46 -15.57 1.55
N GLY A 20 -1.84 -14.33 1.81
CA GLY A 20 -3.19 -13.80 1.55
C GLY A 20 -3.18 -12.93 0.30
N ILE A 21 -4.12 -13.14 -0.60
CA ILE A 21 -4.25 -12.38 -1.84
C ILE A 21 -5.71 -12.04 -2.13
N SER A 22 -5.93 -10.86 -2.65
CA SER A 22 -7.19 -10.45 -3.28
C SER A 22 -6.88 -9.70 -4.57
N VAL A 23 -7.67 -9.95 -5.60
CA VAL A 23 -7.54 -9.32 -6.92
C VAL A 23 -8.94 -8.92 -7.40
N GLN A 24 -9.06 -7.69 -7.89
CA GLN A 24 -10.22 -7.25 -8.65
C GLN A 24 -9.79 -7.01 -10.10
N SER A 25 -10.43 -7.73 -11.02
CA SER A 25 -10.15 -7.60 -12.46
C SER A 25 -10.55 -6.23 -13.01
N PRO A 26 -10.08 -5.87 -14.23
CA PRO A 26 -10.56 -4.66 -14.91
C PRO A 26 -12.08 -4.59 -15.11
N THR A 27 -12.74 -5.76 -15.17
CA THR A 27 -14.20 -5.87 -15.33
C THR A 27 -14.97 -5.85 -14.02
N GLY A 28 -14.27 -5.74 -12.87
CA GLY A 28 -14.86 -5.69 -11.53
C GLY A 28 -15.06 -7.05 -10.86
N GLU A 29 -14.70 -8.16 -11.50
CA GLU A 29 -14.76 -9.49 -10.90
C GLU A 29 -13.68 -9.63 -9.81
N VAL A 30 -14.07 -10.10 -8.63
CA VAL A 30 -13.16 -10.25 -7.48
C VAL A 30 -12.86 -11.72 -7.23
N TRP A 31 -11.59 -12.03 -7.02
CA TRP A 31 -11.11 -13.34 -6.58
C TRP A 31 -10.16 -13.17 -5.39
N SER A 32 -10.26 -14.06 -4.40
CA SER A 32 -9.34 -14.01 -3.27
C SER A 32 -9.03 -15.40 -2.69
N ARG A 33 -7.85 -15.50 -2.06
CA ARG A 33 -7.45 -16.63 -1.22
C ARG A 33 -6.92 -16.08 0.10
N GLN A 34 -7.39 -16.57 1.22
CA GLN A 34 -7.14 -16.02 2.56
C GLN A 34 -7.45 -14.48 2.63
N GLY A 35 -8.44 -14.03 1.84
CA GLY A 35 -8.73 -12.61 1.65
C GLY A 35 -9.17 -11.86 2.91
N ASP A 36 -9.76 -12.55 3.88
CA ASP A 36 -10.23 -11.98 5.15
C ASP A 36 -9.32 -12.34 6.34
N ILE A 37 -8.22 -13.06 6.10
CA ILE A 37 -7.24 -13.36 7.15
C ILE A 37 -6.39 -12.11 7.41
N GLN A 38 -6.19 -11.79 8.69
CA GLN A 38 -5.33 -10.68 9.12
C GLN A 38 -3.85 -11.05 9.01
N PHE A 39 -3.09 -10.13 8.43
CA PHE A 39 -1.63 -10.13 8.35
C PHE A 39 -1.08 -8.86 9.00
N PRO A 40 0.15 -8.87 9.55
CA PRO A 40 0.81 -7.62 9.91
C PRO A 40 0.91 -6.70 8.69
N ALA A 41 0.35 -5.50 8.82
CA ALA A 41 0.24 -4.57 7.69
C ALA A 41 1.60 -4.02 7.24
N ALA A 42 2.53 -3.86 8.16
CA ALA A 42 3.75 -3.10 7.90
C ALA A 42 3.37 -1.75 7.22
N SER A 43 4.14 -1.31 6.23
CA SER A 43 3.94 0.02 5.64
C SER A 43 2.78 0.13 4.63
N ILE A 44 2.03 -0.93 4.32
CA ILE A 44 0.81 -0.76 3.51
C ILE A 44 -0.25 0.03 4.28
N ALA A 45 -0.20 0.05 5.63
CA ALA A 45 -1.07 0.87 6.47
C ALA A 45 -0.92 2.40 6.24
N LYS A 46 0.02 2.82 5.40
CA LYS A 46 0.19 4.23 4.98
C LYS A 46 -0.84 4.69 3.94
N ILE A 47 -1.52 3.76 3.26
CA ILE A 47 -2.59 4.10 2.29
C ILE A 47 -3.77 4.82 2.97
N PRO A 48 -4.40 4.31 4.02
CA PRO A 48 -5.48 5.04 4.69
C PRO A 48 -5.02 6.37 5.33
N ILE A 49 -3.76 6.48 5.72
CA ILE A 49 -3.20 7.76 6.18
C ILE A 49 -3.20 8.77 5.02
N MET A 50 -2.71 8.39 3.84
CA MET A 50 -2.72 9.22 2.64
C MET A 50 -4.14 9.68 2.29
N ILE A 51 -5.12 8.77 2.29
CA ILE A 51 -6.52 9.12 2.01
C ILE A 51 -7.05 10.13 3.01
N THR A 52 -6.76 9.94 4.31
CA THR A 52 -7.20 10.86 5.37
C THR A 52 -6.62 12.26 5.15
N VAL A 53 -5.33 12.36 4.80
CA VAL A 53 -4.68 13.64 4.50
C VAL A 53 -5.35 14.33 3.31
N TYR A 54 -5.60 13.61 2.22
CA TYR A 54 -6.26 14.18 1.03
C TYR A 54 -7.70 14.60 1.31
N ARG A 55 -8.46 13.86 2.13
CA ARG A 55 -9.79 14.29 2.58
C ARG A 55 -9.75 15.60 3.38
N MET A 56 -8.72 15.81 4.21
CA MET A 56 -8.53 17.07 4.89
C MET A 56 -8.17 18.22 3.93
N ILE A 57 -7.43 17.92 2.86
CA ILE A 57 -7.16 18.90 1.79
C ILE A 57 -8.46 19.28 1.07
N ASP A 58 -9.27 18.30 0.70
CA ASP A 58 -10.58 18.53 0.06
C ASP A 58 -11.53 19.36 0.92
N GLN A 59 -11.40 19.29 2.24
CA GLN A 59 -12.15 20.08 3.22
C GLN A 59 -11.51 21.46 3.51
N ASN A 60 -10.46 21.85 2.80
CA ASN A 60 -9.69 23.08 3.02
C ASN A 60 -9.11 23.21 4.45
N ARG A 61 -8.88 22.09 5.14
CA ARG A 61 -8.25 22.05 6.47
C ARG A 61 -6.72 21.91 6.39
N LEU A 62 -6.22 21.40 5.27
CA LEU A 62 -4.81 21.30 4.91
C LEU A 62 -4.62 21.77 3.46
N ALA A 63 -3.38 22.13 3.11
CA ALA A 63 -2.98 22.42 1.75
C ALA A 63 -1.63 21.72 1.44
N LEU A 64 -1.42 21.32 0.18
CA LEU A 64 -0.22 20.60 -0.23
C LEU A 64 1.09 21.38 -0.02
N ASP A 65 1.01 22.70 -0.03
CA ASP A 65 2.10 23.64 0.22
C ASP A 65 2.29 24.02 1.70
N ASN A 66 1.47 23.47 2.61
CA ASN A 66 1.68 23.69 4.03
C ASN A 66 3.07 23.21 4.45
N GLU A 67 3.85 24.10 5.02
CA GLU A 67 5.21 23.82 5.45
C GLU A 67 5.27 23.13 6.81
N TYR A 68 6.29 22.30 6.96
CA TYR A 68 6.68 21.64 8.19
C TYR A 68 8.20 21.70 8.37
N VAL A 69 8.64 22.16 9.53
CA VAL A 69 10.06 22.21 9.88
C VAL A 69 10.43 20.94 10.64
N LEU A 70 11.31 20.13 10.06
CA LEU A 70 11.74 18.85 10.64
C LEU A 70 12.44 19.07 11.98
N GLN A 71 11.91 18.45 13.03
CA GLN A 71 12.44 18.47 14.38
C GLN A 71 13.21 17.19 14.71
N ASN A 72 14.12 17.25 15.67
CA ASN A 72 14.84 16.06 16.10
C ASN A 72 13.92 14.98 16.70
N ILE A 73 12.85 15.39 17.38
CA ILE A 73 11.86 14.50 17.98
C ILE A 73 11.00 13.74 16.96
N ASP A 74 10.97 14.19 15.71
CA ASP A 74 10.21 13.54 14.64
C ASP A 74 10.90 12.28 14.13
N LYS A 75 12.20 12.20 14.28
CA LYS A 75 13.06 11.18 13.68
C LYS A 75 12.71 9.79 14.21
N SER A 76 12.22 8.95 13.30
CA SER A 76 11.75 7.60 13.62
C SER A 76 12.63 6.55 12.95
N ASN A 77 12.84 5.43 13.63
CA ASN A 77 13.58 4.29 13.09
C ASN A 77 12.82 3.59 11.95
N GLY A 78 13.54 2.79 11.19
CA GLY A 78 13.03 2.01 10.06
C GLY A 78 13.33 2.69 8.73
N SER A 79 12.43 2.52 7.75
CA SER A 79 12.63 2.99 6.38
C SER A 79 12.54 4.52 6.26
N GLY A 80 13.17 5.01 5.20
CA GLY A 80 13.16 6.42 4.83
C GLY A 80 14.48 7.12 5.08
N VAL A 81 14.54 8.38 4.65
CA VAL A 81 15.76 9.20 4.65
C VAL A 81 15.70 10.35 5.64
N LEU A 82 14.50 10.84 6.03
CA LEU A 82 14.36 12.03 6.86
C LEU A 82 15.03 11.90 8.22
N ARG A 83 15.09 10.70 8.80
CA ARG A 83 15.79 10.48 10.07
C ARG A 83 17.28 10.82 10.03
N HIS A 84 17.88 10.79 8.83
CA HIS A 84 19.30 11.08 8.58
C HIS A 84 19.56 12.52 8.15
N MET A 85 18.50 13.26 7.80
CA MET A 85 18.60 14.66 7.40
C MET A 85 18.85 15.57 8.62
N HIS A 86 19.39 16.77 8.40
CA HIS A 86 19.54 17.74 9.48
C HIS A 86 18.18 18.27 9.95
N THR A 87 18.08 18.62 11.22
CA THR A 87 16.92 19.37 11.77
C THR A 87 16.86 20.77 11.19
N GLY A 88 15.65 21.31 11.07
CA GLY A 88 15.42 22.62 10.48
C GLY A 88 15.16 22.63 8.98
N ILE A 89 15.29 21.45 8.31
CA ILE A 89 14.85 21.36 6.91
C ILE A 89 13.35 21.61 6.82
N VAL A 90 12.94 22.42 5.85
CA VAL A 90 11.52 22.74 5.59
C VAL A 90 11.02 21.78 4.51
N LEU A 91 9.90 21.13 4.77
CA LEU A 91 9.21 20.21 3.90
C LEU A 91 7.77 20.66 3.72
N THR A 92 7.24 20.52 2.51
CA THR A 92 5.81 20.71 2.27
C THR A 92 5.02 19.48 2.67
N LEU A 93 3.70 19.62 2.83
CA LEU A 93 2.80 18.48 3.02
C LEU A 93 2.91 17.50 1.84
N SER A 94 3.08 18.02 0.62
CA SER A 94 3.31 17.24 -0.60
C SER A 94 4.59 16.39 -0.49
N ASP A 95 5.70 16.95 0.00
CA ASP A 95 6.94 16.23 0.22
C ASP A 95 6.77 15.08 1.22
N LEU A 96 6.06 15.35 2.33
CA LEU A 96 5.79 14.33 3.35
C LEU A 96 4.94 13.18 2.80
N ILE A 97 3.91 13.46 2.01
CA ILE A 97 3.08 12.43 1.36
C ILE A 97 3.93 11.61 0.39
N PHE A 98 4.72 12.28 -0.46
CA PHE A 98 5.62 11.62 -1.41
C PHE A 98 6.60 10.67 -0.69
N LEU A 99 7.31 11.14 0.32
CA LEU A 99 8.28 10.36 1.07
C LEU A 99 7.63 9.17 1.80
N MET A 100 6.44 9.38 2.38
CA MET A 100 5.67 8.31 3.05
C MET A 100 5.35 7.17 2.08
N ILE A 101 4.95 7.46 0.86
CA ILE A 101 4.47 6.47 -0.10
C ILE A 101 5.60 5.88 -0.93
N SER A 102 6.43 6.73 -1.58
CA SER A 102 7.40 6.29 -2.59
C SER A 102 8.58 5.51 -2.01
N ILE A 103 9.09 5.92 -0.85
CA ILE A 103 10.22 5.27 -0.14
C ILE A 103 9.85 4.80 1.26
N SER A 104 8.57 4.87 1.60
CA SER A 104 8.07 4.38 2.89
C SER A 104 8.67 5.07 4.12
N ASP A 105 8.98 6.38 4.07
CA ASP A 105 9.64 7.12 5.15
C ASP A 105 8.78 7.14 6.43
N ASN A 106 9.30 6.54 7.51
CA ASN A 106 8.57 6.44 8.79
C ASN A 106 8.51 7.79 9.52
N THR A 107 9.52 8.64 9.37
CA THR A 107 9.51 9.99 9.95
C THR A 107 8.40 10.83 9.31
N ALA A 108 8.33 10.86 7.97
CA ALA A 108 7.24 11.53 7.25
C ALA A 108 5.86 10.98 7.66
N THR A 109 5.75 9.66 7.77
CA THR A 109 4.51 8.98 8.16
C THR A 109 4.03 9.43 9.54
N ASN A 110 4.92 9.40 10.54
CA ASN A 110 4.56 9.74 11.91
C ASN A 110 4.24 11.23 12.07
N ILE A 111 4.89 12.12 11.29
CA ILE A 111 4.51 13.53 11.19
C ILE A 111 3.08 13.67 10.68
N LEU A 112 2.73 12.97 9.59
CA LEU A 112 1.39 13.01 9.01
C LEU A 112 0.34 12.44 9.97
N ILE A 113 0.62 11.32 10.67
CA ILE A 113 -0.28 10.77 11.69
C ILE A 113 -0.53 11.79 12.80
N ARG A 114 0.51 12.44 13.33
CA ARG A 114 0.34 13.49 14.36
C ARG A 114 -0.48 14.66 13.85
N LYS A 115 -0.34 15.02 12.57
CA LYS A 115 -1.03 16.15 11.95
C LYS A 115 -2.53 15.91 11.77
N VAL A 116 -2.93 14.68 11.41
CA VAL A 116 -4.34 14.35 11.18
C VAL A 116 -5.01 13.66 12.38
N GLY A 117 -4.25 12.95 13.20
CA GLY A 117 -4.73 12.19 14.35
C GLY A 117 -5.13 10.75 14.03
N MET A 118 -4.82 9.82 14.94
CA MET A 118 -5.15 8.39 14.81
C MET A 118 -6.67 8.16 14.70
N ASP A 119 -7.46 8.92 15.46
CA ASP A 119 -8.92 8.76 15.49
C ASP A 119 -9.55 9.07 14.13
N LEU A 120 -9.06 10.11 13.45
CA LEU A 120 -9.56 10.47 12.12
C LEU A 120 -9.16 9.44 11.07
N ILE A 121 -7.95 8.87 11.18
CA ILE A 121 -7.53 7.77 10.29
C ILE A 121 -8.41 6.55 10.52
N SER A 122 -8.68 6.20 11.78
CA SER A 122 -9.56 5.07 12.13
C SER A 122 -10.99 5.29 11.63
N ALA A 123 -11.52 6.50 11.74
CA ALA A 123 -12.83 6.87 11.17
C ALA A 123 -12.84 6.74 9.64
N THR A 124 -11.80 7.22 8.96
CA THR A 124 -11.61 7.07 7.50
C THR A 124 -11.59 5.59 7.12
N MET A 125 -10.84 4.74 7.83
CA MET A 125 -10.80 3.30 7.57
C MET A 125 -12.18 2.66 7.70
N LYS A 126 -12.95 3.04 8.72
CA LYS A 126 -14.32 2.54 8.92
C LYS A 126 -15.26 2.95 7.78
N GLU A 127 -15.20 4.21 7.33
CA GLU A 127 -15.99 4.70 6.21
C GLU A 127 -15.63 3.99 4.89
N LEU A 128 -14.35 3.66 4.70
CA LEU A 128 -13.85 2.87 3.58
C LEU A 128 -14.11 1.36 3.72
N ARG A 129 -14.87 0.95 4.75
CA ARG A 129 -15.25 -0.45 5.03
C ARG A 129 -14.03 -1.37 5.24
N MET A 130 -12.97 -0.86 5.85
CA MET A 130 -11.79 -1.62 6.24
C MET A 130 -11.97 -2.24 7.63
N GLY A 131 -13.08 -2.95 7.86
CA GLY A 131 -13.47 -3.42 9.19
C GLY A 131 -12.59 -4.51 9.78
N SER A 132 -11.80 -5.19 8.97
CA SER A 132 -10.87 -6.24 9.38
C SER A 132 -9.41 -5.78 9.42
N SER A 133 -9.15 -4.51 9.14
CA SER A 133 -7.83 -3.87 9.18
C SER A 133 -7.81 -2.76 10.24
N ASN A 134 -6.63 -2.47 10.81
CA ASN A 134 -6.48 -1.42 11.83
C ASN A 134 -5.15 -0.69 11.74
N LEU A 135 -5.14 0.56 12.22
CA LEU A 135 -3.93 1.33 12.51
C LEU A 135 -3.93 1.65 14.01
N SER A 136 -3.09 0.96 14.78
CA SER A 136 -3.07 1.03 16.25
C SER A 136 -1.81 1.68 16.81
N ARG A 137 -0.76 1.82 16.01
CA ARG A 137 0.54 2.33 16.49
C ARG A 137 1.28 3.13 15.42
N TYR A 138 2.19 3.97 15.89
CA TYR A 138 3.17 4.66 15.05
C TYR A 138 4.19 3.70 14.43
N PHE A 139 4.85 4.15 13.36
CA PHE A 139 5.86 3.38 12.65
C PHE A 139 7.23 3.58 13.30
N VAL A 140 7.81 2.50 13.81
CA VAL A 140 9.09 2.50 14.53
C VAL A 140 10.10 1.49 13.98
N GLY A 141 9.82 0.89 12.82
CA GLY A 141 10.75 0.02 12.10
C GLY A 141 10.88 -1.40 12.67
N ARG A 142 9.88 -1.87 13.43
CA ARG A 142 9.81 -3.24 13.97
C ARG A 142 8.36 -3.70 14.12
N LEU A 143 8.17 -4.98 14.29
CA LEU A 143 6.88 -5.55 14.71
C LEU A 143 6.53 -5.14 16.15
N ALA A 144 5.25 -5.25 16.51
CA ALA A 144 4.78 -5.04 17.86
C ALA A 144 5.46 -6.01 18.84
N ILE A 145 5.74 -5.53 20.03
CA ILE A 145 6.23 -6.32 21.15
C ILE A 145 5.10 -6.57 22.15
N GLU A 146 5.35 -7.35 23.19
CA GLU A 146 4.38 -7.64 24.23
C GLU A 146 3.76 -6.33 24.78
N GLY A 147 2.41 -6.31 24.86
CA GLY A 147 1.63 -5.15 25.27
C GLY A 147 1.33 -4.11 24.16
N GLU A 148 1.90 -4.24 22.98
CA GLU A 148 1.57 -3.40 21.82
C GLU A 148 0.59 -4.13 20.88
N GLN A 149 -0.33 -3.37 20.29
CA GLN A 149 -1.20 -3.88 19.23
C GLN A 149 -0.55 -3.61 17.86
N GLU A 150 -0.43 -4.66 17.02
CA GLU A 150 0.12 -4.51 15.67
C GLU A 150 -0.88 -3.85 14.71
N ASN A 151 -0.35 -3.10 13.74
CA ASN A 151 -1.10 -2.65 12.59
C ASN A 151 -1.40 -3.85 11.69
N CYS A 152 -2.67 -4.19 11.49
CA CYS A 152 -3.11 -5.35 10.73
C CYS A 152 -3.86 -4.96 9.47
N ALA A 153 -3.80 -5.86 8.48
CA ALA A 153 -4.42 -5.71 7.18
C ALA A 153 -5.03 -7.03 6.71
N THR A 154 -6.11 -6.95 5.93
CA THR A 154 -6.60 -8.08 5.15
C THR A 154 -6.53 -7.75 3.65
N PRO A 155 -6.25 -8.73 2.77
CA PRO A 155 -6.22 -8.50 1.32
C PRO A 155 -7.51 -7.88 0.77
N ASN A 156 -8.67 -8.37 1.24
CA ASN A 156 -9.97 -7.87 0.76
C ASN A 156 -10.22 -6.41 1.13
N ASP A 157 -9.84 -5.97 2.34
CA ASP A 157 -9.96 -4.56 2.73
C ASP A 157 -9.09 -3.67 1.84
N TYR A 158 -7.86 -4.11 1.51
CA TYR A 158 -6.95 -3.31 0.71
C TYR A 158 -7.32 -3.25 -0.77
N VAL A 159 -7.86 -4.33 -1.36
CA VAL A 159 -8.42 -4.27 -2.72
C VAL A 159 -9.60 -3.31 -2.77
N ARG A 160 -10.49 -3.34 -1.76
CA ARG A 160 -11.63 -2.42 -1.67
C ARG A 160 -11.20 -0.95 -1.56
N VAL A 161 -10.18 -0.68 -0.75
CA VAL A 161 -9.63 0.68 -0.62
C VAL A 161 -8.96 1.15 -1.91
N LEU A 162 -8.21 0.29 -2.59
CA LEU A 162 -7.63 0.61 -3.90
C LEU A 162 -8.73 0.87 -4.93
N ASP A 163 -9.80 0.07 -4.91
CA ASP A 163 -10.95 0.30 -5.79
C ASP A 163 -11.57 1.67 -5.54
N SER A 164 -11.75 2.08 -4.28
CA SER A 164 -12.29 3.40 -3.95
C SER A 164 -11.39 4.56 -4.45
N ILE A 165 -10.08 4.38 -4.51
CA ILE A 165 -9.16 5.37 -5.08
C ILE A 165 -9.29 5.39 -6.62
N VAL A 166 -9.29 4.22 -7.25
CA VAL A 166 -9.37 4.09 -8.71
C VAL A 166 -10.72 4.57 -9.26
N SER A 167 -11.83 4.30 -8.55
CA SER A 167 -13.17 4.75 -8.91
C SER A 167 -13.45 6.22 -8.61
N GLY A 168 -12.57 6.88 -7.82
CA GLY A 168 -12.78 8.28 -7.41
C GLY A 168 -13.68 8.47 -6.20
N GLU A 169 -13.97 7.40 -5.45
CA GLU A 169 -14.87 7.42 -4.28
C GLU A 169 -14.14 7.65 -2.94
N ALA A 170 -12.81 7.45 -2.90
CA ALA A 170 -12.02 7.61 -1.67
C ALA A 170 -11.97 9.05 -1.17
N ALA A 171 -11.94 10.03 -2.08
CA ALA A 171 -11.83 11.47 -1.86
C ALA A 171 -12.35 12.21 -3.10
N SER A 172 -12.06 13.51 -3.28
CA SER A 172 -12.39 14.20 -4.54
C SER A 172 -11.67 13.52 -5.73
N ALA A 173 -12.21 13.70 -6.94
CA ALA A 173 -11.62 13.13 -8.16
C ALA A 173 -10.17 13.57 -8.36
N SER A 174 -9.84 14.85 -8.09
CA SER A 174 -8.48 15.38 -8.17
C SER A 174 -7.56 14.76 -7.12
N SER A 175 -8.03 14.57 -5.89
CA SER A 175 -7.28 13.91 -4.81
C SER A 175 -7.04 12.43 -5.12
N CYS A 176 -8.03 11.72 -5.66
CA CYS A 176 -7.84 10.33 -6.08
C CYS A 176 -6.81 10.20 -7.21
N GLN A 177 -6.82 11.10 -8.19
CA GLN A 177 -5.79 11.14 -9.23
C GLN A 177 -4.40 11.42 -8.67
N ALA A 178 -4.28 12.36 -7.73
CA ALA A 178 -3.02 12.66 -7.06
C ALA A 178 -2.49 11.47 -6.25
N MET A 179 -3.37 10.72 -5.57
CA MET A 179 -3.00 9.50 -4.86
C MET A 179 -2.50 8.40 -5.80
N LEU A 180 -3.16 8.18 -6.95
CA LEU A 180 -2.70 7.23 -7.97
C LEU A 180 -1.34 7.65 -8.55
N ALA A 181 -1.14 8.93 -8.84
CA ALA A 181 0.15 9.46 -9.29
C ALA A 181 1.24 9.22 -8.25
N THR A 182 0.96 9.46 -6.97
CA THR A 182 1.91 9.22 -5.87
C THR A 182 2.27 7.74 -5.72
N LEU A 183 1.28 6.83 -5.80
CA LEU A 183 1.52 5.38 -5.79
C LEU A 183 2.38 4.94 -6.97
N SER A 184 2.25 5.58 -8.14
CA SER A 184 3.07 5.29 -9.34
C SER A 184 4.53 5.72 -9.20
N LEU A 185 4.86 6.52 -8.19
CA LEU A 185 6.24 6.91 -7.87
C LEU A 185 6.95 5.91 -6.94
N GLN A 186 6.37 4.72 -6.72
CA GLN A 186 6.98 3.64 -5.94
C GLN A 186 8.38 3.30 -6.47
N GLN A 187 9.39 3.33 -5.58
CA GLN A 187 10.79 3.09 -5.95
C GLN A 187 11.15 1.60 -5.97
N ASN A 188 10.43 0.74 -5.23
CA ASN A 188 10.65 -0.70 -5.27
C ASN A 188 9.85 -1.35 -6.40
N ARG A 189 10.56 -1.75 -7.47
CA ARG A 189 9.98 -2.42 -8.64
C ARG A 189 10.03 -3.95 -8.57
N ASN A 190 10.55 -4.53 -7.48
CA ASN A 190 10.79 -5.97 -7.40
C ASN A 190 9.54 -6.80 -7.09
N ARG A 191 8.40 -6.14 -6.80
CA ARG A 191 7.14 -6.76 -6.39
C ARG A 191 6.08 -6.62 -7.50
N ILE A 192 4.96 -5.96 -7.26
CA ILE A 192 3.88 -5.76 -8.25
C ILE A 192 4.43 -5.22 -9.58
N GLY A 193 5.35 -4.26 -9.54
CA GLY A 193 5.91 -3.63 -10.74
C GLY A 193 6.87 -4.47 -11.57
N ARG A 194 7.32 -5.65 -11.07
CA ARG A 194 8.45 -6.38 -11.66
C ARG A 194 8.21 -6.83 -13.08
N TYR A 195 7.06 -7.41 -13.35
CA TYR A 195 6.70 -7.98 -14.64
C TYR A 195 5.62 -7.19 -15.38
N VAL A 196 5.28 -6.00 -14.88
CA VAL A 196 4.38 -5.10 -15.61
C VAL A 196 5.10 -4.65 -16.89
N PRO A 197 4.46 -4.80 -18.06
CA PRO A 197 5.02 -4.36 -19.34
C PRO A 197 5.42 -2.86 -19.30
N THR A 198 6.46 -2.51 -20.09
CA THR A 198 6.99 -1.14 -20.15
C THR A 198 6.36 -0.30 -21.26
N GLU A 199 5.45 -0.86 -22.03
CA GLU A 199 4.71 -0.18 -23.08
C GLU A 199 3.88 0.97 -22.48
N PRO A 200 3.68 2.07 -23.24
CA PRO A 200 3.04 3.29 -22.73
C PRO A 200 1.61 3.09 -22.20
N ASP A 201 0.93 2.05 -22.68
CA ASP A 201 -0.44 1.72 -22.27
C ASP A 201 -0.51 0.98 -20.93
N PHE A 202 0.64 0.54 -20.41
CA PHE A 202 0.72 -0.08 -19.10
C PHE A 202 1.22 0.93 -18.06
N ARG A 203 0.52 0.95 -16.92
CA ARG A 203 0.90 1.76 -15.74
C ARG A 203 0.69 0.93 -14.49
N TRP A 204 1.44 1.22 -13.47
CA TRP A 204 1.27 0.61 -12.17
C TRP A 204 1.63 1.58 -11.06
N GLY A 205 1.15 1.28 -9.87
CA GLY A 205 1.53 1.96 -8.66
C GLY A 205 1.23 1.08 -7.46
N SER A 206 2.04 1.19 -6.41
CA SER A 206 1.85 0.37 -5.23
C SER A 206 2.35 1.00 -3.94
N LYS A 207 1.97 0.42 -2.83
CA LYS A 207 2.57 0.63 -1.53
C LYS A 207 3.08 -0.67 -0.97
N THR A 208 4.38 -0.75 -0.78
CA THR A 208 5.07 -1.89 -0.19
C THR A 208 5.01 -1.87 1.33
N GLY A 209 5.11 -3.04 1.95
CA GLY A 209 5.26 -3.21 3.39
C GLY A 209 6.29 -4.29 3.70
N THR A 210 7.24 -4.00 4.57
CA THR A 210 8.31 -4.93 4.95
C THR A 210 8.60 -4.84 6.45
N ASN A 211 8.69 -6.01 7.07
CA ASN A 211 9.26 -6.25 8.39
C ASN A 211 9.95 -7.63 8.36
N PRO A 212 10.74 -8.02 9.37
CA PRO A 212 11.30 -9.36 9.41
C PRO A 212 10.22 -10.45 9.23
N GLY A 213 10.37 -11.28 8.20
CA GLY A 213 9.40 -12.32 7.82
C GLY A 213 8.09 -11.85 7.19
N ILE A 214 7.91 -10.54 6.99
CA ILE A 214 6.72 -9.92 6.38
C ILE A 214 7.13 -9.23 5.08
N THR A 215 6.45 -9.59 3.99
CA THR A 215 6.63 -8.94 2.68
C THR A 215 5.26 -8.73 2.05
N ASN A 216 4.84 -7.49 1.95
CA ASN A 216 3.53 -7.10 1.42
C ASN A 216 3.68 -6.15 0.25
N ASP A 217 2.72 -6.20 -0.68
CA ASP A 217 2.54 -5.13 -1.66
C ASP A 217 1.06 -5.02 -2.04
N VAL A 218 0.56 -3.80 -2.13
CA VAL A 218 -0.82 -3.52 -2.52
C VAL A 218 -0.83 -2.38 -3.53
N GLY A 219 -1.54 -2.57 -4.64
CA GLY A 219 -1.46 -1.63 -5.73
C GLY A 219 -2.40 -1.93 -6.88
N PHE A 220 -2.12 -1.31 -8.01
CA PHE A 220 -2.89 -1.44 -9.22
C PHE A 220 -1.98 -1.61 -10.44
N VAL A 221 -2.53 -2.25 -11.47
CA VAL A 221 -1.95 -2.31 -12.83
C VAL A 221 -3.05 -1.87 -13.81
N THR A 222 -2.73 -0.90 -14.65
CA THR A 222 -3.60 -0.41 -15.72
C THR A 222 -3.09 -0.92 -17.06
N SER A 223 -3.98 -1.32 -17.94
CA SER A 223 -3.74 -1.73 -19.33
C SER A 223 -4.87 -1.17 -20.21
N PRO A 224 -4.85 -1.38 -21.54
CA PRO A 224 -5.98 -1.05 -22.41
C PRO A 224 -7.32 -1.68 -22.02
N LEU A 225 -7.29 -2.78 -21.27
CA LEU A 225 -8.50 -3.47 -20.76
C LEU A 225 -9.09 -2.80 -19.50
N GLY A 226 -8.39 -1.82 -18.92
CA GLY A 226 -8.75 -1.17 -17.66
C GLY A 226 -7.76 -1.42 -16.54
N THR A 227 -8.18 -1.18 -15.30
CA THR A 227 -7.30 -1.26 -14.12
C THR A 227 -7.63 -2.48 -13.26
N MET A 228 -6.64 -3.30 -12.99
CA MET A 228 -6.65 -4.37 -11.98
C MET A 228 -6.19 -3.80 -10.64
N ARG A 229 -6.84 -4.18 -9.54
CA ARG A 229 -6.42 -3.91 -8.17
C ARG A 229 -5.95 -5.20 -7.55
N ILE A 230 -4.85 -5.14 -6.78
CA ILE A 230 -4.25 -6.35 -6.20
C ILE A 230 -3.66 -6.05 -4.83
N ALA A 231 -3.88 -6.94 -3.88
CA ALA A 231 -3.27 -6.92 -2.56
C ALA A 231 -2.69 -8.29 -2.27
N ILE A 232 -1.39 -8.36 -2.00
CA ILE A 232 -0.67 -9.58 -1.67
C ILE A 232 0.06 -9.37 -0.35
N LEU A 233 -0.31 -10.15 0.65
CA LEU A 233 0.21 -10.07 2.01
C LEU A 233 0.85 -11.39 2.38
N CYS A 234 2.12 -11.34 2.81
CA CYS A 234 2.92 -12.52 3.09
C CYS A 234 3.52 -12.45 4.49
N ARG A 235 3.47 -13.57 5.23
CA ARG A 235 4.16 -13.73 6.51
C ARG A 235 4.87 -15.08 6.59
N GLY A 236 5.90 -15.16 7.45
CA GLY A 236 6.71 -16.35 7.58
C GLY A 236 7.65 -16.57 6.40
N MET A 237 7.96 -15.51 5.63
CA MET A 237 8.89 -15.57 4.51
C MET A 237 10.32 -15.79 5.03
N GLY A 238 11.04 -16.73 4.42
CA GLY A 238 12.42 -17.03 4.77
C GLY A 238 13.39 -15.87 4.48
N SER A 239 13.06 -15.02 3.51
CA SER A 239 13.75 -13.76 3.21
C SER A 239 12.85 -12.78 2.47
N GLU A 240 13.22 -11.50 2.46
CA GLU A 240 12.52 -10.48 1.68
C GLU A 240 12.51 -10.83 0.18
N THR A 241 13.65 -11.31 -0.35
CA THR A 241 13.77 -11.71 -1.77
C THR A 241 12.77 -12.81 -2.16
N VAL A 242 12.56 -13.80 -1.29
CA VAL A 242 11.55 -14.85 -1.52
C VAL A 242 10.15 -14.25 -1.57
N GLY A 243 9.83 -13.36 -0.63
CA GLY A 243 8.54 -12.66 -0.62
C GLY A 243 8.34 -11.76 -1.85
N GLU A 244 9.37 -11.03 -2.28
CA GLU A 244 9.32 -10.18 -3.48
C GLU A 244 9.07 -11.01 -4.75
N GLN A 245 9.78 -12.13 -4.91
CA GLN A 245 9.59 -13.03 -6.05
C GLN A 245 8.16 -13.60 -6.06
N LEU A 246 7.67 -14.03 -4.89
CA LEU A 246 6.31 -14.54 -4.74
C LEU A 246 5.25 -13.51 -5.16
N ILE A 247 5.40 -12.26 -4.72
CA ILE A 247 4.50 -11.17 -5.10
C ILE A 247 4.57 -10.91 -6.61
N ALA A 248 5.77 -10.87 -7.18
CA ALA A 248 5.97 -10.65 -8.61
C ALA A 248 5.32 -11.76 -9.45
N ASP A 249 5.55 -13.02 -9.11
CA ASP A 249 4.97 -14.18 -9.82
C ASP A 249 3.44 -14.24 -9.69
N SER A 250 2.91 -13.89 -8.50
CA SER A 250 1.47 -13.82 -8.29
C SER A 250 0.83 -12.68 -9.10
N THR A 251 1.51 -11.55 -9.22
CA THR A 251 1.03 -10.42 -10.03
C THR A 251 1.04 -10.77 -11.52
N LEU A 252 2.10 -11.46 -11.99
CA LEU A 252 2.18 -11.96 -13.36
C LEU A 252 1.00 -12.90 -13.66
N ALA A 253 0.77 -13.89 -12.78
CA ALA A 253 -0.34 -14.83 -12.92
C ALA A 253 -1.72 -14.15 -12.87
N ALA A 254 -1.86 -13.08 -12.06
CA ALA A 254 -3.09 -12.29 -12.01
C ALA A 254 -3.33 -11.51 -13.33
N MET A 255 -2.29 -10.91 -13.90
CA MET A 255 -2.39 -10.23 -15.22
C MET A 255 -2.75 -11.21 -16.33
N GLN A 256 -2.18 -12.43 -16.32
CA GLN A 256 -2.55 -13.51 -17.25
C GLN A 256 -4.00 -13.98 -17.02
N SER A 257 -4.40 -14.18 -15.77
CA SER A 257 -5.77 -14.59 -15.41
C SER A 257 -6.84 -13.61 -15.88
N THR A 258 -6.52 -12.32 -15.86
CA THR A 258 -7.42 -11.24 -16.27
C THR A 258 -7.32 -10.89 -17.77
N GLY A 259 -6.41 -11.53 -18.50
CA GLY A 259 -6.20 -11.31 -19.93
C GLY A 259 -5.47 -10.01 -20.26
N MET A 260 -4.88 -9.33 -19.27
CA MET A 260 -4.12 -8.11 -19.50
C MET A 260 -2.84 -8.36 -20.30
N ILE A 261 -2.28 -9.56 -20.15
CA ILE A 261 -1.13 -10.07 -20.93
C ILE A 261 -1.39 -11.51 -21.36
N ALA A 262 -0.70 -11.97 -22.40
CA ALA A 262 -0.77 -13.35 -22.85
C ALA A 262 -0.15 -14.32 -21.83
N CYS A 263 -0.60 -15.59 -21.87
CA CYS A 263 -0.02 -16.68 -21.09
C CYS A 263 1.32 -17.12 -21.64
#